data_631bf3ab99b0024504ba7024a5de09cf
#
_entry.id   631bf3ab99b0024504ba7024a5de09cf
#
_cell.length_a   1.000
_cell.length_b   1.000
_cell.length_c   1.000
_cell.angle_alpha   90.00
_cell.angle_beta   90.00
_cell.angle_gamma   90.00
#
_symmetry.space_group_name_H-M   'P 1'
#
loop_
_entity.id
_entity.type
_entity.pdbx_description
1 polymer ?
#
loop_
_entity_poly.entity_id
_entity_poly.type
_entity_poly.pdbx_seq_one_letter_code
_entity_poly.pdbx_strand_id
1 'polypeptide(L)'
;MAKKSMIHRDVKRAKLVAKYKERRLELKKIIKSVHTSDEDRFQAMIKLQSLPSDASPVRQRNRCGLSGRPHGFYRKFGLAKSQLRERAMNGEIPGLSKASW
;
A
#
# COMPACT_ATOMS: atom_id res chain seq x y z
N MET A 1 15.72 11.58 -4.40
CA MET A 1 15.58 10.30 -3.71
C MET A 1 14.84 10.46 -2.38
N ALA A 2 14.02 9.50 -2.03
CA ALA A 2 13.36 9.50 -0.74
C ALA A 2 14.36 9.17 0.39
N LYS A 3 14.14 9.76 1.55
CA LYS A 3 14.95 9.47 2.74
C LYS A 3 14.72 8.02 3.20
N LYS A 4 15.76 7.39 3.72
CA LYS A 4 15.66 6.02 4.25
C LYS A 4 14.60 5.89 5.34
N SER A 5 14.45 6.91 6.19
CA SER A 5 13.43 6.94 7.23
C SER A 5 12.01 6.84 6.67
N MET A 6 11.75 7.46 5.55
CA MET A 6 10.43 7.41 4.88
C MET A 6 10.17 6.02 4.30
N ILE A 7 11.18 5.41 3.70
CA ILE A 7 11.09 4.05 3.14
C ILE A 7 10.84 3.04 4.28
N HIS A 8 11.57 3.14 5.38
CA HIS A 8 11.39 2.27 6.54
C HIS A 8 10.02 2.42 7.19
N ARG A 9 9.50 3.64 7.21
CA ARG A 9 8.14 3.90 7.70
C ARG A 9 7.10 3.19 6.85
N ASP A 10 7.25 3.20 5.54
CA ASP A 10 6.34 2.51 4.62
C ASP A 10 6.44 0.98 4.78
N VAL A 11 7.63 0.44 4.99
CA VAL A 11 7.81 -0.98 5.27
C VAL A 11 7.11 -1.37 6.58
N LYS A 12 7.21 -0.54 7.61
CA LYS A 12 6.53 -0.74 8.90
C LYS A 12 5.01 -0.75 8.71
N ARG A 13 4.48 0.20 7.94
CA ARG A 13 3.05 0.26 7.63
C ARG A 13 2.57 -0.97 6.89
N ALA A 14 3.33 -1.44 5.91
CA ALA A 14 3.00 -2.64 5.15
C ALA A 14 2.91 -3.87 6.06
N LYS A 15 3.83 -4.02 6.99
CA LYS A 15 3.80 -5.12 7.97
C LYS A 15 2.58 -5.05 8.88
N LEU A 16 2.25 -3.85 9.37
CA LEU A 16 1.09 -3.66 10.23
C LEU A 16 -0.22 -3.91 9.48
N VAL A 17 -0.33 -3.47 8.24
CA VAL A 17 -1.49 -3.73 7.39
C VAL A 17 -1.68 -5.24 7.21
N ALA A 18 -0.62 -5.97 6.91
CA ALA A 18 -0.69 -7.41 6.74
C ALA A 18 -1.09 -8.13 8.04
N LYS A 19 -0.54 -7.67 9.18
CA LYS A 19 -0.82 -8.24 10.50
C LYS A 19 -2.29 -8.11 10.89
N TYR A 20 -2.90 -6.95 10.63
CA TYR A 20 -4.27 -6.67 11.06
C TYR A 20 -5.31 -6.86 9.95
N LYS A 21 -4.92 -7.34 8.79
CA LYS A 21 -5.81 -7.49 7.63
C LYS A 21 -7.03 -8.35 7.93
N GLU A 22 -6.83 -9.54 8.47
CA GLU A 22 -7.92 -10.46 8.80
C GLU A 22 -8.85 -9.89 9.85
N ARG A 23 -8.28 -9.30 10.89
CA ARG A 23 -9.04 -8.69 11.98
C ARG A 23 -9.93 -7.55 11.47
N ARG A 24 -9.40 -6.71 10.59
CA ARG A 24 -10.17 -5.64 9.97
C ARG A 24 -11.31 -6.18 9.11
N LEU A 25 -11.07 -7.24 8.33
CA LEU A 25 -12.09 -7.86 7.49
C LEU A 25 -13.23 -8.44 8.33
N GLU A 26 -12.91 -9.13 9.41
CA GLU A 26 -13.91 -9.69 10.33
C GLU A 26 -14.77 -8.59 10.96
N LEU A 27 -14.14 -7.54 11.46
CA LEU A 27 -14.85 -6.42 12.08
C LEU A 27 -15.73 -5.68 11.06
N LYS A 28 -15.26 -5.50 9.83
CA LYS A 28 -16.06 -4.89 8.76
C LYS A 28 -17.26 -5.76 8.37
N LYS A 29 -17.10 -7.08 8.35
CA LYS A 29 -18.20 -8.00 8.08
C LYS A 29 -19.28 -7.87 9.15
N ILE A 30 -18.90 -7.81 10.41
CA ILE A 30 -19.83 -7.64 11.53
C ILE A 30 -20.60 -6.31 11.39
N ILE A 31 -19.89 -5.23 11.08
CA ILE A 31 -20.48 -3.90 10.93
C ILE A 31 -21.47 -3.85 9.76
N LYS A 32 -21.15 -4.51 8.65
CA LYS A 32 -21.99 -4.51 7.45
C LYS A 32 -23.12 -5.54 7.48
N SER A 33 -23.08 -6.50 8.40
CA SER A 33 -24.08 -7.55 8.47
C SER A 33 -25.44 -6.98 8.89
N VAL A 34 -26.49 -7.37 8.17
CA VAL A 34 -27.87 -6.99 8.48
C VAL A 34 -28.38 -7.74 9.71
N HIS A 35 -27.81 -8.92 9.97
CA HIS A 35 -28.26 -9.81 11.06
C HIS A 35 -27.58 -9.53 12.40
N THR A 36 -26.60 -8.62 12.43
CA THR A 36 -25.88 -8.28 13.66
C THR A 36 -26.71 -7.30 14.50
N SER A 37 -26.75 -7.52 15.82
CA SER A 37 -27.40 -6.60 16.74
C SER A 37 -26.68 -5.25 16.79
N ASP A 38 -27.40 -4.18 17.17
CA ASP A 38 -26.82 -2.84 17.28
C ASP A 38 -25.69 -2.78 18.30
N GLU A 39 -25.81 -3.51 19.41
CA GLU A 39 -24.77 -3.58 20.44
C GLU A 39 -23.48 -4.20 19.91
N ASP A 40 -23.60 -5.35 19.22
CA ASP A 40 -22.46 -6.05 18.64
C ASP A 40 -21.78 -5.19 17.55
N ARG A 41 -22.61 -4.50 16.75
CA ARG A 41 -22.12 -3.58 15.73
C ARG A 41 -21.34 -2.43 16.36
N PHE A 42 -21.85 -1.86 17.42
CA PHE A 42 -21.18 -0.76 18.14
C PHE A 42 -19.85 -1.20 18.74
N GLN A 43 -19.80 -2.38 19.36
CA GLN A 43 -18.56 -2.94 19.89
C GLN A 43 -17.53 -3.22 18.78
N ALA A 44 -17.98 -3.72 17.63
CA ALA A 44 -17.11 -3.94 16.48
C ALA A 44 -16.52 -2.63 15.97
N MET A 45 -17.30 -1.56 15.93
CA MET A 45 -16.84 -0.22 15.56
C MET A 45 -15.76 0.29 16.52
N ILE A 46 -15.97 0.12 17.84
CA ILE A 46 -14.98 0.53 18.83
C ILE A 46 -13.68 -0.25 18.65
N LYS A 47 -13.74 -1.56 18.44
CA LYS A 47 -12.57 -2.40 18.21
C LYS A 47 -11.82 -1.98 16.94
N LEU A 48 -12.57 -1.68 15.87
CA LEU A 48 -11.98 -1.21 14.62
C LEU A 48 -11.23 0.11 14.80
N GLN A 49 -11.81 1.04 15.55
CA GLN A 49 -11.19 2.33 15.84
C GLN A 49 -9.96 2.22 16.74
N SER A 50 -9.90 1.19 17.59
CA SER A 50 -8.77 0.97 18.50
C SER A 50 -7.53 0.39 17.81
N LEU A 51 -7.66 -0.10 16.57
CA LEU A 51 -6.53 -0.61 15.82
C LEU A 51 -5.54 0.52 15.50
N PRO A 52 -4.22 0.21 15.39
CA PRO A 52 -3.23 1.23 15.04
C PRO A 52 -3.57 1.91 13.70
N SER A 53 -3.39 3.23 13.65
CA SER A 53 -3.68 3.99 12.43
C SER A 53 -2.81 3.57 11.25
N ASP A 54 -1.57 3.15 11.51
CA ASP A 54 -0.65 2.65 10.49
C ASP A 54 -1.04 1.27 9.94
N ALA A 55 -1.99 0.59 10.57
CA ALA A 55 -2.57 -0.65 10.04
C ALA A 55 -3.63 -0.41 8.96
N SER A 56 -4.00 0.83 8.70
CA SER A 56 -4.97 1.19 7.66
C SER A 56 -4.35 1.08 6.27
N PRO A 57 -4.97 0.31 5.34
CA PRO A 57 -4.44 0.18 3.97
C PRO A 57 -4.37 1.50 3.20
N VAL A 58 -5.22 2.47 3.54
CA VAL A 58 -5.24 3.77 2.84
C VAL A 58 -3.99 4.60 3.10
N ARG A 59 -3.22 4.29 4.12
CA ARG A 59 -1.96 4.97 4.42
C ARG A 59 -0.77 4.44 3.63
N GLN A 60 -0.94 3.33 2.92
CA GLN A 60 0.12 2.80 2.07
C GLN A 60 0.29 3.66 0.83
N ARG A 61 1.55 3.78 0.40
CA ARG A 61 1.91 4.50 -0.82
C ARG A 61 2.83 3.64 -1.66
N ASN A 62 2.53 3.52 -2.94
CA ASN A 62 3.42 2.86 -3.88
C ASN A 62 4.68 3.69 -4.08
N ARG A 63 5.85 3.06 -3.95
CA ARG A 63 7.14 3.71 -4.12
C ARG A 63 8.00 2.91 -5.08
N CYS A 64 8.87 3.61 -5.81
CA CYS A 64 9.85 2.97 -6.67
C CYS A 64 10.71 1.98 -5.87
N GLY A 65 10.89 0.76 -6.37
CA GLY A 65 11.68 -0.26 -5.70
C GLY A 65 13.17 0.06 -5.61
N LEU A 66 13.66 0.96 -6.46
CA LEU A 66 15.07 1.35 -6.50
C LEU A 66 15.36 2.67 -5.80
N SER A 67 14.55 3.71 -6.05
CA SER A 67 14.79 5.06 -5.52
C SER A 67 13.87 5.45 -4.35
N GLY A 68 12.77 4.74 -4.17
CA GLY A 68 11.78 5.07 -3.14
C GLY A 68 10.88 6.25 -3.48
N ARG A 69 10.95 6.76 -4.71
CA ARG A 69 10.15 7.91 -5.14
C ARG A 69 8.66 7.57 -5.14
N PRO A 70 7.77 8.38 -4.50
CA PRO A 70 6.33 8.10 -4.46
C PRO A 70 5.57 8.58 -5.68
N HIS A 71 6.16 9.44 -6.52
CA HIS A 71 5.53 10.02 -7.71
C HIS A 71 6.05 9.34 -8.97
N GLY A 72 5.21 9.36 -10.02
CA GLY A 72 5.57 8.79 -11.31
C GLY A 72 5.80 7.29 -11.29
N PHE A 73 5.07 6.59 -10.44
CA PHE A 73 5.22 5.14 -10.24
C PHE A 73 4.37 4.36 -11.26
N TYR A 74 4.98 3.36 -11.87
CA TYR A 74 4.29 2.42 -12.76
C TYR A 74 4.09 1.08 -12.05
N ARG A 75 2.84 0.73 -11.75
CA ARG A 75 2.50 -0.51 -11.02
C ARG A 75 2.98 -1.76 -11.73
N LYS A 76 2.93 -1.77 -13.06
CA LYS A 76 3.33 -2.92 -13.87
C LYS A 76 4.80 -3.29 -13.64
N PHE A 77 5.67 -2.31 -13.45
CA PHE A 77 7.10 -2.51 -13.31
C PHE A 77 7.62 -2.31 -11.89
N GLY A 78 6.83 -1.68 -11.02
CA GLY A 78 7.27 -1.36 -9.67
C GLY A 78 8.36 -0.28 -9.60
N LEU A 79 8.47 0.55 -10.64
CA LEU A 79 9.53 1.56 -10.78
C LEU A 79 8.95 2.92 -11.09
N ALA A 80 9.65 3.98 -10.66
CA ALA A 80 9.34 5.34 -11.06
C ALA A 80 9.78 5.58 -12.52
N LYS A 81 9.19 6.59 -13.14
CA LYS A 81 9.45 6.93 -14.55
C LYS A 81 10.93 7.05 -14.87
N SER A 82 11.71 7.76 -14.05
CA SER A 82 13.14 7.96 -14.28
C SER A 82 13.92 6.64 -14.26
N GLN A 83 13.65 5.79 -13.32
CA GLN A 83 14.29 4.47 -13.21
C GLN A 83 13.84 3.53 -14.32
N LEU A 84 12.54 3.58 -14.67
CA LEU A 84 12.01 2.77 -15.77
C LEU A 84 12.67 3.12 -17.10
N ARG A 85 12.80 4.41 -17.41
CA ARG A 85 13.46 4.88 -18.64
C ARG A 85 14.93 4.46 -18.70
N GLU A 86 15.66 4.63 -17.61
CA GLU A 86 17.05 4.23 -17.50
C GLU A 86 17.24 2.73 -17.73
N ARG A 87 16.42 1.89 -17.07
CA ARG A 87 16.49 0.44 -17.21
C ARG A 87 16.06 -0.03 -18.61
N ALA A 88 15.08 0.63 -19.21
CA ALA A 88 14.67 0.34 -20.58
C ALA A 88 15.78 0.64 -21.58
N MET A 89 16.51 1.73 -21.40
CA MET A 89 17.65 2.08 -22.25
C MET A 89 18.80 1.08 -22.14
N ASN A 90 19.01 0.52 -20.96
CA ASN A 90 20.04 -0.49 -20.73
C ASN A 90 19.61 -1.89 -21.20
N GLY A 91 18.39 -2.05 -21.72
CA GLY A 91 17.88 -3.33 -22.20
C GLY A 91 17.50 -4.31 -21.09
N GLU A 92 17.38 -3.84 -19.85
CA GLU A 92 17.05 -4.69 -18.70
C GLU A 92 15.58 -5.11 -18.66
N ILE A 93 14.72 -4.39 -19.40
CA ILE A 93 13.29 -4.71 -19.49
C ILE A 93 12.99 -5.19 -20.91
N PRO A 94 12.75 -6.51 -21.12
CA PRO A 94 12.51 -7.04 -22.46
C PRO A 94 11.27 -6.42 -23.12
N GLY A 95 11.40 -6.07 -24.40
CA GLY A 95 10.29 -5.56 -25.19
C GLY A 95 9.87 -4.13 -24.92
N LEU A 96 10.57 -3.44 -24.00
CA LEU A 96 10.26 -2.05 -23.69
C LEU A 96 11.25 -1.12 -24.38
N SER A 97 10.70 -0.14 -25.12
CA SER A 97 11.49 0.93 -25.73
C SER A 97 10.85 2.27 -25.46
N LYS A 98 11.64 3.34 -25.54
CA LYS A 98 11.09 4.69 -25.40
C LYS A 98 10.22 5.02 -26.61
N ALA A 99 9.03 5.55 -26.36
CA ALA A 99 8.21 6.13 -27.40
C ALA A 99 8.73 7.53 -27.72
N SER A 100 8.91 7.81 -29.00
CA SER A 100 9.24 9.15 -29.50
C SER A 100 8.43 9.43 -30.76
N TRP A 101 7.45 10.31 -30.61
CA TRP A 101 6.62 10.79 -31.72
C TRP A 101 6.37 12.27 -31.63
#